data_1b6614564babe03ef84881ea9102c06f
#
_entry.id   1b6614564babe03ef84881ea9102c06f
#
_cell.length_a   1.000
_cell.length_b   1.000
_cell.length_c   1.000
_cell.angle_alpha   90.00
_cell.angle_beta   90.00
_cell.angle_gamma   90.00
#
_symmetry.space_group_name_H-M   'P 1'
#
loop_
_entity.id
_entity.type
_entity.pdbx_description
1 polymer ?
#
loop_
_entity_poly.entity_id
_entity_poly.type
_entity_poly.pdbx_seq_one_letter_code
_entity_poly.pdbx_strand_id
1 'polypeptide(L)'
;MPKYSIVVPLHNEQENVTDLYDRLKAVMEAHGESFEIVLVDDGSNDHTFAMLREIAAVDSRVTVVKLRRNFGQTAGLAAGFDHARGEYI
;
A
#
# COMPACT_ATOMS: atom_id res chain seq x y z
N MET A 1 -16.14 0.98 -7.85
CA MET A 1 -15.45 -0.14 -7.20
C MET A 1 -14.24 -0.53 -8.03
N PRO A 2 -13.03 -0.62 -7.45
CA PRO A 2 -11.88 -1.10 -8.20
C PRO A 2 -12.03 -2.59 -8.52
N LYS A 3 -11.42 -3.03 -9.61
CA LYS A 3 -11.40 -4.44 -9.96
C LYS A 3 -10.31 -5.19 -9.17
N TYR A 4 -9.15 -4.55 -9.04
CA TYR A 4 -8.01 -5.17 -8.34
C TYR A 4 -7.64 -4.37 -7.10
N SER A 5 -7.26 -5.07 -6.04
CA SER A 5 -6.65 -4.48 -4.86
C SER A 5 -5.26 -5.07 -4.68
N ILE A 6 -4.25 -4.20 -4.65
CA ILE A 6 -2.87 -4.60 -4.41
C ILE A 6 -2.55 -4.26 -2.97
N VAL A 7 -2.25 -5.27 -2.16
CA VAL A 7 -1.98 -5.10 -0.73
C VAL A 7 -0.50 -5.33 -0.48
N VAL A 8 0.17 -4.33 0.08
CA VAL A 8 1.61 -4.40 0.34
C VAL A 8 1.90 -3.99 1.78
N PRO A 9 2.40 -4.90 2.62
CA PRO A 9 2.88 -4.54 3.95
C PRO A 9 4.34 -4.06 3.86
N LEU A 10 4.65 -2.99 4.59
CA LEU A 10 6.00 -2.43 4.62
C LEU A 10 6.44 -2.20 6.06
N HIS A 11 7.72 -2.40 6.31
CA HIS A 11 8.33 -2.12 7.60
C HIS A 11 9.75 -1.60 7.37
N ASN A 12 9.99 -0.32 7.73
CA ASN A 12 11.30 0.32 7.58
C ASN A 12 11.86 0.22 6.15
N GLU A 13 11.03 0.60 5.18
CA GLU A 13 11.36 0.50 3.75
C GLU A 13 11.49 1.86 3.09
N GLN A 14 11.90 2.90 3.85
CA GLN A 14 11.93 4.27 3.33
C GLN A 14 12.74 4.40 2.03
N GLU A 15 13.80 3.61 1.86
CA GLU A 15 14.66 3.67 0.68
C GLU A 15 13.97 3.12 -0.58
N ASN A 16 12.96 2.29 -0.39
CA ASN A 16 12.31 1.56 -1.48
C ASN A 16 10.89 2.02 -1.80
N VAL A 17 10.31 2.89 -0.98
CA VAL A 17 8.90 3.28 -1.09
C VAL A 17 8.58 3.88 -2.46
N THR A 18 9.35 4.87 -2.88
CA THR A 18 9.09 5.57 -4.14
C THR A 18 9.22 4.62 -5.33
N ASP A 19 10.28 3.82 -5.36
CA ASP A 19 10.50 2.87 -6.45
C ASP A 19 9.38 1.83 -6.52
N LEU A 20 8.99 1.29 -5.36
CA LEU A 20 7.89 0.32 -5.28
C LEU A 20 6.59 0.90 -5.83
N TYR A 21 6.23 2.11 -5.37
CA TYR A 21 5.02 2.77 -5.83
C TYR A 21 5.05 3.03 -7.32
N ASP A 22 6.15 3.56 -7.83
CA ASP A 22 6.28 3.88 -9.25
C ASP A 22 6.13 2.62 -10.12
N ARG A 23 6.71 1.50 -9.70
CA ARG A 23 6.60 0.23 -10.42
C ARG A 23 5.18 -0.32 -10.38
N LEU A 24 4.52 -0.32 -9.22
CA LEU A 24 3.14 -0.78 -9.09
C LEU A 24 2.20 0.07 -9.97
N LYS A 25 2.36 1.37 -9.90
CA LYS A 25 1.55 2.30 -10.69
C LYS A 25 1.70 2.03 -12.18
N ALA A 26 2.95 1.90 -12.65
CA ALA A 26 3.22 1.67 -14.06
C ALA A 26 2.59 0.36 -14.55
N VAL A 27 2.75 -0.72 -13.78
CA VAL A 27 2.21 -2.03 -14.15
C VAL A 27 0.69 -2.00 -14.20
N MET A 28 0.06 -1.42 -13.18
CA MET A 28 -1.40 -1.43 -13.08
C MET A 28 -2.05 -0.48 -14.07
N GLU A 29 -1.43 0.67 -14.35
CA GLU A 29 -1.94 1.57 -15.39
C GLU A 29 -1.82 0.93 -16.78
N ALA A 30 -0.74 0.23 -17.05
CA ALA A 30 -0.56 -0.48 -18.31
C ALA A 30 -1.59 -1.61 -18.49
N HIS A 31 -2.03 -2.22 -17.39
CA HIS A 31 -3.04 -3.28 -17.43
C HIS A 31 -4.40 -2.76 -17.91
N GLY A 32 -4.74 -1.52 -17.61
CA GLY A 32 -5.95 -0.88 -18.13
C GLY A 32 -7.21 -1.10 -17.33
N GLU A 33 -7.18 -1.92 -16.28
CA GLU A 33 -8.34 -2.13 -15.40
C GLU A 33 -8.25 -1.22 -14.17
N SER A 34 -9.40 -0.96 -13.54
CA SER A 34 -9.42 -0.16 -12.31
C SER A 34 -8.73 -0.90 -11.17
N PHE A 35 -8.02 -0.14 -10.34
CA PHE A 35 -7.26 -0.74 -9.23
C PHE A 35 -7.17 0.22 -8.04
N GLU A 36 -6.90 -0.35 -6.88
CA GLU A 36 -6.48 0.39 -5.70
C GLU A 36 -5.21 -0.25 -5.15
N ILE A 37 -4.44 0.55 -4.42
CA ILE A 37 -3.24 0.08 -3.73
C ILE A 37 -3.44 0.34 -2.25
N VAL A 38 -3.35 -0.71 -1.44
CA VAL A 38 -3.45 -0.61 0.02
C VAL A 38 -2.06 -0.86 0.59
N LEU A 39 -1.44 0.20 1.09
CA LEU A 39 -0.10 0.15 1.67
C LEU A 39 -0.24 0.11 3.19
N VAL A 40 0.28 -0.95 3.80
CA VAL A 40 0.18 -1.14 5.24
C VAL A 40 1.54 -0.86 5.88
N ASP A 41 1.61 0.17 6.70
CA ASP A 41 2.79 0.46 7.48
C ASP A 41 2.77 -0.39 8.75
N ASP A 42 3.65 -1.39 8.80
CA ASP A 42 3.71 -2.33 9.91
C ASP A 42 4.67 -1.82 11.00
N GLY A 43 4.29 -0.69 11.60
CA GLY A 43 5.01 -0.13 12.75
C GLY A 43 6.42 0.36 12.43
N SER A 44 6.62 1.02 11.29
CA SER A 44 7.93 1.54 10.91
C SER A 44 8.42 2.62 11.89
N ASN A 45 9.73 2.64 12.13
CA ASN A 45 10.41 3.63 12.97
C ASN A 45 11.14 4.69 12.15
N ASP A 46 11.16 4.55 10.83
CA ASP A 46 11.82 5.49 9.92
C ASP A 46 10.80 6.39 9.22
N HIS A 47 11.14 6.94 8.07
CA HIS A 47 10.25 7.83 7.32
C HIS A 47 9.25 7.10 6.42
N THR A 48 9.16 5.78 6.48
CA THR A 48 8.26 4.99 5.62
C THR A 48 6.83 5.53 5.68
N PHE A 49 6.26 5.66 6.87
CA PHE A 49 4.87 6.09 7.00
C PHE A 49 4.64 7.49 6.40
N ALA A 50 5.55 8.43 6.67
CA ALA A 50 5.42 9.78 6.14
C ALA A 50 5.42 9.78 4.61
N MET A 51 6.27 8.96 3.98
CA MET A 51 6.32 8.83 2.53
C MET A 51 5.05 8.22 1.96
N LEU A 52 4.49 7.19 2.63
CA LEU A 52 3.23 6.59 2.21
C LEU A 52 2.08 7.59 2.28
N ARG A 53 2.04 8.42 3.32
CA ARG A 53 1.03 9.47 3.45
C ARG A 53 1.10 10.47 2.32
N GLU A 54 2.30 10.86 1.92
CA GLU A 54 2.49 11.80 0.82
C GLU A 54 1.96 11.22 -0.49
N ILE A 55 2.21 9.94 -0.74
CA ILE A 55 1.69 9.26 -1.93
C ILE A 55 0.16 9.25 -1.91
N ALA A 56 -0.45 8.87 -0.78
CA ALA A 56 -1.90 8.81 -0.66
C ALA A 56 -2.54 10.19 -0.82
N ALA A 57 -1.84 11.25 -0.45
CA ALA A 57 -2.35 12.61 -0.58
C ALA A 57 -2.50 13.04 -2.04
N VAL A 58 -1.70 12.49 -2.96
CA VAL A 58 -1.71 12.87 -4.37
C VAL A 58 -2.32 11.81 -5.29
N ASP A 59 -2.52 10.58 -4.80
CA ASP A 59 -3.11 9.50 -5.59
C ASP A 59 -4.29 8.90 -4.84
N SER A 60 -5.50 9.21 -5.30
CA SER A 60 -6.73 8.78 -4.64
C SER A 60 -6.96 7.27 -4.67
N ARG A 61 -6.18 6.54 -5.49
CA ARG A 61 -6.25 5.08 -5.56
C ARG A 61 -5.46 4.41 -4.44
N VAL A 62 -4.69 5.18 -3.68
CA VAL A 62 -3.82 4.67 -2.62
C VAL A 62 -4.46 4.90 -1.26
N THR A 63 -4.55 3.83 -0.47
CA THR A 63 -4.98 3.87 0.93
C THR A 63 -3.81 3.43 1.80
N VAL A 64 -3.57 4.14 2.89
CA VAL A 64 -2.50 3.80 3.83
C VAL A 64 -3.12 3.37 5.14
N VAL A 65 -2.71 2.20 5.62
CA VAL A 65 -3.14 1.66 6.92
C VAL A 65 -1.91 1.64 7.81
N LYS A 66 -2.00 2.27 8.99
CA LYS A 66 -0.89 2.31 9.94
C LYS A 66 -1.19 1.39 11.12
N LEU A 67 -0.31 0.42 11.35
CA LEU A 67 -0.34 -0.39 12.57
C LEU A 67 0.48 0.31 13.66
N ARG A 68 0.03 0.20 14.91
CA ARG A 68 0.68 0.92 16.03
C ARG A 68 2.09 0.42 16.33
N ARG A 69 2.39 -0.81 15.98
CA ARG A 69 3.69 -1.43 16.19
C ARG A 69 3.89 -2.51 15.15
N ASN A 70 5.10 -3.05 15.09
CA ASN A 70 5.41 -4.18 14.21
C ASN A 70 4.69 -5.44 14.72
N PHE A 71 3.73 -5.95 13.93
CA PHE A 71 3.01 -7.19 14.23
C PHE A 71 3.44 -8.33 13.31
N GLY A 72 4.31 -8.04 12.32
CA GLY A 72 4.75 -9.01 11.35
C GLY A 72 3.96 -8.96 10.06
N GLN A 73 4.51 -9.56 9.00
CA GLN A 73 3.96 -9.47 7.65
C GLN A 73 2.55 -10.05 7.56
N THR A 74 2.28 -11.15 8.26
CA THR A 74 0.96 -11.79 8.22
C THR A 74 -0.13 -10.85 8.76
N ALA A 75 0.13 -10.18 9.87
CA ALA A 75 -0.81 -9.21 10.43
C ALA A 75 -0.99 -8.02 9.50
N GLY A 76 0.09 -7.56 8.86
CA GLY A 76 0.03 -6.48 7.88
C GLY A 76 -0.85 -6.83 6.69
N LEU A 77 -0.70 -8.04 6.16
CA LEU A 77 -1.54 -8.52 5.07
C LEU A 77 -3.01 -8.62 5.49
N ALA A 78 -3.28 -9.15 6.69
CA ALA A 78 -4.65 -9.25 7.18
C ALA A 78 -5.32 -7.87 7.30
N ALA A 79 -4.60 -6.89 7.84
CA ALA A 79 -5.11 -5.52 7.94
C ALA A 79 -5.38 -4.93 6.56
N GLY A 80 -4.48 -5.18 5.61
CA GLY A 80 -4.65 -4.72 4.23
C GLY A 80 -5.86 -5.34 3.55
N PHE A 81 -6.07 -6.64 3.74
CA PHE A 81 -7.23 -7.33 3.17
C PHE A 81 -8.53 -6.79 3.73
N ASP A 82 -8.58 -6.44 5.02
CA ASP A 82 -9.77 -5.86 5.63
C ASP A 82 -10.15 -4.51 4.99
N HIS A 83 -9.18 -3.80 4.43
CA HIS A 83 -9.39 -2.50 3.79
C HIS A 83 -9.55 -2.60 2.28
N ALA A 84 -9.25 -3.74 1.67
CA ALA A 84 -9.32 -3.92 0.23
C ALA A 84 -10.77 -4.03 -0.25
N ARG A 85 -11.08 -3.38 -1.38
CA ARG A 85 -12.44 -3.32 -1.93
C ARG A 85 -12.53 -3.89 -3.35
N GLY A 86 -11.41 -4.33 -3.91
CA GLY A 86 -11.39 -4.87 -5.26
C GLY A 86 -12.04 -6.24 -5.36
N GLU A 87 -12.49 -6.61 -6.56
CA GLU A 87 -12.99 -7.95 -6.83
C GLU A 87 -11.90 -9.00 -6.65
N TYR A 88 -10.66 -8.63 -6.96
CA TYR A 88 -9.48 -9.49 -6.85
C TYR A 88 -8.44 -8.79 -6.00
N ILE A 89 -7.79 -9.54 -5.11
CA ILE A 89 -6.77 -9.00 -4.21
C ILE A 89 -5.40 -9.62 -4.52
#